data_dea9c39a52ccf403541142e8f2694d90
#
_entry.id   dea9c39a52ccf403541142e8f2694d90
#
_cell.length_a   1.000
_cell.length_b   1.000
_cell.length_c   1.000
_cell.angle_alpha   90.00
_cell.angle_beta   90.00
_cell.angle_gamma   90.00
#
_symmetry.space_group_name_H-M   'P 1'
#
loop_
_entity.id
_entity.type
_entity.pdbx_description
1 polymer ?
#
loop_
_entity_poly.entity_id
_entity_poly.type
_entity_poly.pdbx_seq_one_letter_code
_entity_poly.pdbx_strand_id
1 'polypeptide(L)'
;MKYILLIYNEEKAWANLTEAQGRQLMGEYMQFTKEIQENGNYNAGSQLQPTASATAVRVRDGKRLVTDGPFAETREQLGGYYLIDAKDLDEAISIASRIPSAKTGTIEVRPLVQTGAPATA
;
A
#
# COMPACT_ATOMS: atom_id res chain seq x y z
N MET A 1 3.96 15.60 -9.03
CA MET A 1 2.68 15.30 -8.34
C MET A 1 2.84 14.09 -7.45
N LYS A 2 2.14 14.11 -6.34
CA LYS A 2 2.25 13.03 -5.37
C LYS A 2 1.10 12.05 -5.51
N TYR A 3 1.43 10.77 -5.43
CA TYR A 3 0.46 9.68 -5.50
C TYR A 3 0.73 8.70 -4.37
N ILE A 4 -0.34 8.08 -3.88
CA ILE A 4 -0.21 6.91 -3.02
C ILE A 4 -0.55 5.67 -3.85
N LEU A 5 0.26 4.64 -3.69
CA LEU A 5 0.06 3.35 -4.32
C LEU A 5 -0.31 2.37 -3.21
N LEU A 6 -1.58 1.98 -3.18
CA LEU A 6 -2.13 1.10 -2.15
C LEU A 6 -2.09 -0.33 -2.67
N ILE A 7 -1.47 -1.22 -1.91
CA ILE A 7 -1.20 -2.58 -2.33
C ILE A 7 -2.16 -3.54 -1.64
N TYR A 8 -3.01 -4.20 -2.43
CA TYR A 8 -3.99 -5.16 -1.93
C TYR A 8 -3.65 -6.56 -2.39
N ASN A 9 -3.73 -7.52 -1.48
CA ASN A 9 -3.50 -8.94 -1.74
C ASN A 9 -4.43 -9.78 -0.90
N GLU A 10 -4.67 -11.03 -1.31
CA GLU A 10 -5.32 -12.00 -0.45
C GLU A 10 -4.30 -12.49 0.59
N GLU A 11 -4.55 -12.19 1.87
CA GLU A 11 -3.64 -12.59 2.94
C GLU A 11 -3.45 -14.11 3.00
N LYS A 12 -4.51 -14.85 2.66
CA LYS A 12 -4.44 -16.32 2.65
C LYS A 12 -3.40 -16.83 1.66
N ALA A 13 -3.31 -16.21 0.49
CA ALA A 13 -2.33 -16.60 -0.51
C ALA A 13 -0.92 -16.33 -0.02
N TRP A 14 -0.71 -15.21 0.66
CA TRP A 14 0.59 -14.88 1.23
C TRP A 14 1.00 -15.82 2.36
N ALA A 15 0.04 -16.20 3.20
CA ALA A 15 0.30 -17.14 4.28
C ALA A 15 0.71 -18.51 3.78
N ASN A 16 0.33 -18.86 2.55
CA ASN A 16 0.64 -20.16 1.96
C ASN A 16 1.92 -20.17 1.13
N LEU A 17 2.64 -19.05 1.05
CA LEU A 17 3.93 -19.02 0.37
C LEU A 17 4.94 -19.90 1.09
N THR A 18 5.73 -20.63 0.31
CA THR A 18 6.87 -21.36 0.88
C THR A 18 7.91 -20.34 1.30
N GLU A 19 8.86 -20.78 2.14
CA GLU A 19 9.95 -19.92 2.57
C GLU A 19 10.75 -19.39 1.37
N ALA A 20 11.01 -20.25 0.37
CA ALA A 20 11.72 -19.83 -0.84
C ALA A 20 10.92 -18.80 -1.63
N GLN A 21 9.61 -19.00 -1.78
CA GLN A 21 8.73 -18.04 -2.47
C GLN A 21 8.69 -16.71 -1.75
N GLY A 22 8.64 -16.73 -0.42
CA GLY A 22 8.64 -15.52 0.39
C GLY A 22 9.95 -14.73 0.23
N ARG A 23 11.08 -15.42 0.22
CA ARG A 23 12.37 -14.76 0.00
C ARG A 23 12.47 -14.15 -1.40
N GLN A 24 11.97 -14.86 -2.39
CA GLN A 24 11.97 -14.34 -3.77
C GLN A 24 11.12 -13.07 -3.87
N LEU A 25 9.93 -13.09 -3.30
CA LEU A 25 9.04 -11.94 -3.32
C LEU A 25 9.68 -10.75 -2.60
N MET A 26 10.29 -10.99 -1.45
CA MET A 26 10.99 -9.94 -0.71
C MET A 26 12.12 -9.33 -1.55
N GLY A 27 12.88 -10.17 -2.24
CA GLY A 27 13.94 -9.69 -3.13
C GLY A 27 13.41 -8.84 -4.27
N GLU A 28 12.28 -9.21 -4.85
CA GLU A 28 11.62 -8.42 -5.88
C GLU A 28 11.17 -7.06 -5.36
N TYR A 29 10.61 -7.02 -4.14
CA TYR A 29 10.23 -5.78 -3.51
C TYR A 29 11.43 -4.88 -3.22
N MET A 30 12.50 -5.45 -2.74
CA MET A 30 13.73 -4.70 -2.48
C MET A 30 14.30 -4.10 -3.76
N GLN A 31 14.29 -4.85 -4.84
CA GLN A 31 14.76 -4.39 -6.14
C GLN A 31 13.88 -3.26 -6.67
N PHE A 32 12.56 -3.42 -6.58
CA PHE A 32 11.63 -2.38 -7.01
C PHE A 32 11.85 -1.09 -6.21
N THR A 33 11.94 -1.20 -4.88
CA THR A 33 12.13 -0.04 -4.02
C THR A 33 13.43 0.69 -4.36
N LYS A 34 14.51 -0.07 -4.59
CA LYS A 34 15.77 0.51 -4.98
C LYS A 34 15.66 1.29 -6.30
N GLU A 35 14.96 0.74 -7.28
CA GLU A 35 14.78 1.39 -8.58
C GLU A 35 14.07 2.73 -8.44
N ILE A 36 12.97 2.78 -7.69
CA ILE A 36 12.23 4.03 -7.54
C ILE A 36 12.96 5.04 -6.66
N GLN A 37 13.82 4.58 -5.75
CA GLN A 37 14.70 5.46 -5.01
C GLN A 37 15.74 6.10 -5.94
N GLU A 38 16.37 5.29 -6.77
CA GLU A 38 17.40 5.77 -7.70
C GLU A 38 16.81 6.73 -8.75
N ASN A 39 15.58 6.51 -9.14
CA ASN A 39 14.89 7.35 -10.12
C ASN A 39 14.29 8.62 -9.50
N GLY A 40 14.38 8.77 -8.18
CA GLY A 40 13.84 9.95 -7.51
C GLY A 40 12.34 9.94 -7.29
N ASN A 41 11.67 8.81 -7.51
CA ASN A 41 10.22 8.70 -7.34
C ASN A 41 9.80 8.40 -5.90
N TYR A 42 10.68 7.77 -5.12
CA TYR A 42 10.31 7.26 -3.79
C TYR A 42 10.25 8.39 -2.75
N ASN A 43 9.14 8.45 -2.02
CA ASN A 43 9.02 9.33 -0.86
C ASN A 43 8.96 8.53 0.44
N ALA A 44 8.12 7.51 0.47
CA ALA A 44 7.94 6.65 1.64
C ALA A 44 7.27 5.36 1.23
N GLY A 45 7.25 4.40 2.12
CA GLY A 45 6.55 3.16 1.92
C GLY A 45 6.69 2.27 3.14
N SER A 46 5.71 1.41 3.37
CA SER A 46 5.74 0.45 4.47
C SER A 46 4.84 -0.72 4.18
N GLN A 47 5.23 -1.86 4.73
CA GLN A 47 4.37 -3.03 4.77
C GLN A 47 3.54 -3.00 6.05
N LEU A 48 2.28 -3.38 5.95
CA LEU A 48 1.40 -3.49 7.11
C LEU A 48 1.41 -4.92 7.63
N GLN A 49 1.18 -5.06 8.94
CA GLN A 49 0.90 -6.37 9.51
C GLN A 49 -0.45 -6.87 9.01
N PRO A 50 -0.70 -8.18 9.09
CA PRO A 50 -1.99 -8.74 8.66
C PRO A 50 -3.17 -8.13 9.42
N THR A 51 -4.35 -8.21 8.82
CA THR A 51 -5.57 -7.62 9.36
C THR A 51 -5.95 -8.12 10.76
N ALA A 52 -5.45 -9.28 11.16
CA ALA A 52 -5.65 -9.77 12.54
C ALA A 52 -5.09 -8.81 13.59
N SER A 53 -4.09 -8.00 13.22
CA SER A 53 -3.51 -6.99 14.12
C SER A 53 -4.24 -5.65 14.05
N ALA A 54 -5.23 -5.51 13.19
CA ALA A 54 -5.91 -4.23 12.99
C ALA A 54 -6.83 -3.90 14.14
N THR A 55 -7.01 -2.60 14.35
CA THR A 55 -8.01 -2.08 15.31
C THR A 55 -8.78 -0.98 14.58
N ALA A 56 -10.09 -1.05 14.65
CA ALA A 56 -10.96 -0.06 14.04
C ALA A 56 -11.54 0.83 15.12
N VAL A 57 -11.56 2.14 14.88
CA VAL A 57 -12.06 3.13 15.84
C VAL A 57 -13.13 3.98 15.17
N ARG A 58 -14.25 4.14 15.83
CA ARG A 58 -15.33 5.04 15.42
C ARG A 58 -15.72 5.91 16.59
N VAL A 59 -16.21 7.11 16.28
CA VAL A 59 -16.83 7.97 17.28
C VAL A 59 -18.26 8.20 16.83
N ARG A 60 -19.21 7.80 17.65
CA ARG A 60 -20.65 7.94 17.37
C ARG A 60 -21.33 8.51 18.60
N ASP A 61 -22.09 9.60 18.44
CA ASP A 61 -22.79 10.27 19.54
C ASP A 61 -21.84 10.63 20.69
N GLY A 62 -20.64 11.10 20.34
CA GLY A 62 -19.62 11.46 21.31
C GLY A 62 -18.92 10.27 21.97
N LYS A 63 -19.23 9.04 21.57
CA LYS A 63 -18.63 7.84 22.17
C LYS A 63 -17.61 7.21 21.24
N ARG A 64 -16.50 6.80 21.83
CA ARG A 64 -15.44 6.10 21.13
C ARG A 64 -15.75 4.60 21.10
N LEU A 65 -15.86 4.06 19.90
CA LEU A 65 -16.11 2.65 19.66
C LEU A 65 -14.84 2.03 19.09
N VAL A 66 -14.30 1.05 19.78
CA VAL A 66 -13.05 0.38 19.38
C VAL A 66 -13.37 -1.08 19.13
N THR A 67 -12.96 -1.59 17.96
CA THR A 67 -13.23 -2.97 17.56
C THR A 67 -11.94 -3.60 17.07
N ASP A 68 -11.69 -4.84 17.45
CA ASP A 68 -10.56 -5.61 16.92
C ASP A 68 -10.84 -6.01 15.48
N GLY A 69 -9.79 -5.94 14.66
CA GLY A 69 -9.89 -6.29 13.26
C GLY A 69 -10.15 -5.11 12.35
N PRO A 70 -10.17 -5.34 11.04
CA PRO A 70 -10.43 -4.27 10.07
C PRO A 70 -11.91 -3.87 10.12
N PHE A 71 -12.20 -2.63 9.66
CA PHE A 71 -13.58 -2.13 9.66
C PHE A 71 -14.48 -2.86 8.66
N ALA A 72 -13.90 -3.55 7.69
CA ALA A 72 -14.64 -4.30 6.68
C ALA A 72 -13.87 -5.57 6.32
N GLU A 73 -14.62 -6.64 6.04
CA GLU A 73 -14.05 -7.85 5.47
C GLU A 73 -14.05 -7.73 3.96
N THR A 74 -12.90 -7.98 3.36
CA THR A 74 -12.70 -7.86 1.92
C THR A 74 -12.01 -9.11 1.40
N ARG A 75 -12.11 -9.34 0.09
CA ARG A 75 -11.44 -10.46 -0.53
C ARG A 75 -9.94 -10.26 -0.59
N GLU A 76 -9.52 -9.04 -0.92
CA GLU A 76 -8.12 -8.64 -0.87
C GLU A 76 -7.97 -7.62 0.25
N GLN A 77 -6.90 -7.72 1.01
CA GLN A 77 -6.64 -6.87 2.15
C GLN A 77 -5.51 -5.89 1.83
N LEU A 78 -5.60 -4.69 2.36
CA LEU A 78 -4.54 -3.71 2.24
C LEU A 78 -3.31 -4.23 3.00
N GLY A 79 -2.22 -4.43 2.28
CA GLY A 79 -0.99 -4.99 2.86
C GLY A 79 0.18 -4.05 2.89
N GLY A 80 0.08 -2.89 2.26
CA GLY A 80 1.18 -1.94 2.24
C GLY A 80 0.90 -0.77 1.32
N TYR A 81 1.86 0.14 1.26
CA TYR A 81 1.73 1.31 0.40
C TYR A 81 3.08 1.89 0.03
N TYR A 82 3.09 2.66 -1.05
CA TYR A 82 4.18 3.56 -1.41
C TYR A 82 3.62 4.95 -1.62
N LEU A 83 4.37 5.96 -1.16
CA LEU A 83 4.15 7.35 -1.53
C LEU A 83 5.22 7.71 -2.53
N ILE A 84 4.82 8.24 -3.68
CA ILE A 84 5.73 8.55 -4.77
C ILE A 84 5.49 9.94 -5.34
N ASP A 85 6.53 10.47 -5.98
CA ASP A 85 6.42 11.58 -6.90
C ASP A 85 6.44 11.04 -8.31
N ALA A 86 5.49 11.48 -9.12
CA ALA A 86 5.44 11.15 -10.55
C ALA A 86 5.03 12.41 -11.31
N LYS A 87 5.48 12.52 -12.56
CA LYS A 87 5.18 13.71 -13.35
C LYS A 87 3.71 13.78 -13.75
N ASP A 88 3.07 12.61 -13.89
CA ASP A 88 1.67 12.50 -14.27
C ASP A 88 1.12 11.13 -13.91
N LEU A 89 -0.16 10.91 -14.17
CA LEU A 89 -0.82 9.64 -13.87
C LEU A 89 -0.21 8.48 -14.67
N ASP A 90 0.17 8.71 -15.91
CA ASP A 90 0.76 7.64 -16.73
C ASP A 90 2.05 7.12 -16.12
N GLU A 91 2.89 8.00 -15.61
CA GLU A 91 4.11 7.58 -14.92
C GLU A 91 3.77 6.82 -13.63
N ALA A 92 2.77 7.30 -12.87
CA ALA A 92 2.34 6.62 -11.66
C ALA A 92 1.83 5.21 -11.95
N ILE A 93 1.06 5.04 -13.02
CA ILE A 93 0.57 3.74 -13.47
C ILE A 93 1.74 2.83 -13.87
N SER A 94 2.70 3.37 -14.59
CA SER A 94 3.89 2.61 -14.99
C SER A 94 4.65 2.10 -13.77
N ILE A 95 4.83 2.94 -12.77
CA ILE A 95 5.49 2.55 -11.51
C ILE A 95 4.66 1.49 -10.80
N ALA A 96 3.35 1.70 -10.66
CA ALA A 96 2.46 0.76 -9.98
C ALA A 96 2.48 -0.61 -10.62
N SER A 97 2.54 -0.68 -11.94
CA SER A 97 2.53 -1.94 -12.68
C SER A 97 3.79 -2.78 -12.43
N ARG A 98 4.86 -2.16 -11.93
CA ARG A 98 6.12 -2.87 -11.61
C ARG A 98 6.18 -3.35 -10.17
N ILE A 99 5.23 -2.97 -9.33
CA ILE A 99 5.15 -3.52 -7.98
C ILE A 99 4.90 -5.03 -8.08
N PRO A 100 5.68 -5.86 -7.39
CA PRO A 100 5.54 -7.32 -7.53
C PRO A 100 4.13 -7.83 -7.35
N SER A 101 3.37 -7.27 -6.41
CA SER A 101 1.99 -7.71 -6.13
C SER A 101 0.99 -7.30 -7.20
N ALA A 102 1.36 -6.49 -8.18
CA ALA A 102 0.45 -6.14 -9.26
C ALA A 102 0.04 -7.35 -10.10
N LYS A 103 0.86 -8.41 -10.07
CA LYS A 103 0.59 -9.64 -10.83
C LYS A 103 -0.46 -10.52 -10.17
N THR A 104 -0.61 -10.45 -8.86
CA THR A 104 -1.47 -11.37 -8.09
C THR A 104 -2.55 -10.67 -7.31
N GLY A 105 -2.36 -9.40 -7.02
CA GLY A 105 -3.32 -8.57 -6.31
C GLY A 105 -3.68 -7.34 -7.11
N THR A 106 -3.93 -6.26 -6.41
CA THR A 106 -4.34 -5.00 -7.03
C THR A 106 -3.55 -3.84 -6.43
N ILE A 107 -3.12 -2.93 -7.27
CA ILE A 107 -2.50 -1.68 -6.82
C ILE A 107 -3.47 -0.56 -7.15
N GLU A 108 -3.94 0.12 -6.13
CA GLU A 108 -4.80 1.29 -6.33
C GLU A 108 -3.92 2.53 -6.36
N VAL A 109 -4.02 3.29 -7.44
CA VAL A 109 -3.25 4.53 -7.63
C VAL A 109 -4.17 5.70 -7.33
N ARG A 110 -3.79 6.53 -6.38
CA ARG A 110 -4.64 7.64 -5.98
C ARG A 110 -3.80 8.91 -5.80
N PRO A 111 -4.13 9.99 -6.53
CA PRO A 111 -3.40 11.25 -6.32
C PRO A 111 -3.72 11.84 -4.95
N LEU A 112 -2.72 12.47 -4.35
CA LEU A 112 -2.93 13.18 -3.11
C LEU A 112 -3.55 14.54 -3.39
N VAL A 113 -4.39 14.99 -2.47
CA VAL A 113 -4.97 16.33 -2.58
C VAL A 113 -3.85 17.35 -2.43
N GLN A 114 -3.75 18.26 -3.39
CA GLN A 114 -2.84 19.38 -3.34
C GLN A 114 -3.64 20.63 -3.00
N THR A 115 -3.54 21.05 -1.78
CA THR A 115 -4.38 22.14 -1.30
C THR A 115 -3.82 23.52 -1.60
N GLY A 116 -2.57 23.59 -2.03
CA GLY A 116 -1.89 24.87 -2.14
C GLY A 116 -1.65 25.56 -0.80
N ALA A 117 -2.21 25.02 0.26
CA ALA A 117 -1.98 25.46 1.61
C ALA A 117 -1.26 24.36 2.36
N PRO A 118 -0.32 24.69 3.21
CA PRO A 118 0.43 23.66 3.91
C PRO A 118 -0.51 22.90 4.84
N ALA A 119 -0.35 21.61 4.85
CA ALA A 119 -0.81 20.73 5.91
C ALA A 119 -2.25 20.89 6.32
N THR A 120 -3.07 21.21 5.45
CA THR A 120 -4.46 21.28 5.81
C THR A 120 -5.12 19.93 5.75
N ALA A 121 -4.43 18.99 5.34
CA ALA A 121 -4.97 17.65 5.21
C ALA A 121 -5.49 17.10 6.51
#